data_8001300f1b3d5c401b655b3f7fe2d384
#
_entry.id   8001300f1b3d5c401b655b3f7fe2d384
#
_cell.length_a   1.000
_cell.length_b   1.000
_cell.length_c   1.000
_cell.angle_alpha   90.00
_cell.angle_beta   90.00
_cell.angle_gamma   90.00
#
_symmetry.space_group_name_H-M   'P 1'
#
loop_
_entity.id
_entity.type
_entity.pdbx_description
1 polymer ?
#
loop_
_entity_poly.entity_id
_entity_poly.type
_entity_poly.pdbx_seq_one_letter_code
_entity_poly.pdbx_strand_id
1 'polypeptide(L)'
;MGNPHRIQVRRIYDAPTPDDGTRVLVDRLWPRGVSKTQAQLDEWCKTIAPSTELRNWYHHDPDLFDEFSRRYSAELNDPEPAAALAHLRELAAQRTMTLLTATKNPEISEAAVLANILKTH
;
A
#
# COMPACT_ATOMS: atom_id res chain seq x y z
N MET A 1 1.76 -16.63 -21.39
CA MET A 1 1.67 -15.19 -21.49
C MET A 1 1.55 -14.53 -20.12
N GLY A 2 2.37 -13.52 -19.86
CA GLY A 2 2.36 -12.87 -18.57
C GLY A 2 1.12 -12.00 -18.34
N ASN A 3 0.85 -11.72 -17.10
CA ASN A 3 -0.19 -10.81 -16.73
C ASN A 3 0.21 -9.39 -17.16
N PRO A 4 -0.59 -8.69 -18.00
CA PRO A 4 -0.25 -7.32 -18.39
C PRO A 4 -0.39 -6.31 -17.26
N HIS A 5 -1.06 -6.66 -16.18
CA HIS A 5 -1.27 -5.76 -15.07
C HIS A 5 -0.05 -5.67 -14.19
N ARG A 6 0.22 -4.48 -13.66
CA ARG A 6 1.36 -4.25 -12.80
C ARG A 6 0.89 -3.71 -11.45
N ILE A 7 1.70 -3.96 -10.43
CA ILE A 7 1.48 -3.36 -9.11
C ILE A 7 2.66 -2.44 -8.87
N GLN A 8 2.36 -1.15 -8.68
CA GLN A 8 3.36 -0.11 -8.48
C GLN A 8 3.21 0.49 -7.10
N VAL A 9 4.31 1.06 -6.60
CA VAL A 9 4.29 1.82 -5.33
C VAL A 9 4.79 3.22 -5.65
N ARG A 10 4.04 4.24 -5.20
CA ARG A 10 4.43 5.63 -5.42
C ARG A 10 4.05 6.46 -4.20
N ARG A 11 4.65 7.64 -4.10
CA ARG A 11 4.24 8.58 -3.06
C ARG A 11 2.96 9.29 -3.51
N ILE A 12 2.08 9.52 -2.53
CA ILE A 12 0.83 10.27 -2.80
C ILE A 12 1.14 11.68 -3.32
N TYR A 13 2.33 12.20 -3.02
CA TYR A 13 2.75 13.55 -3.44
C TYR A 13 3.24 13.61 -4.88
N ASP A 14 3.51 12.46 -5.49
CA ASP A 14 3.88 12.40 -6.91
C ASP A 14 2.65 12.66 -7.77
N ALA A 15 2.86 13.34 -8.91
CA ALA A 15 1.75 13.67 -9.80
C ALA A 15 1.09 12.38 -10.34
N PRO A 16 -0.25 12.33 -10.39
CA PRO A 16 -0.93 11.19 -11.01
C PRO A 16 -0.56 11.07 -12.48
N THR A 17 -0.48 9.84 -12.97
CA THR A 17 -0.22 9.56 -14.39
C THR A 17 -1.26 8.59 -14.94
N PRO A 18 -1.48 8.59 -16.27
CA PRO A 18 -2.42 7.64 -16.88
C PRO A 18 -2.01 6.18 -16.66
N ASP A 19 -0.71 5.93 -16.41
CA ASP A 19 -0.19 4.58 -16.22
C ASP A 19 -0.44 4.03 -14.81
N ASP A 20 -0.96 4.85 -13.90
CA ASP A 20 -1.17 4.43 -12.51
C ASP A 20 -2.25 3.35 -12.37
N GLY A 21 -3.21 3.31 -13.29
CA GLY A 21 -4.33 2.41 -13.16
C GLY A 21 -5.18 2.76 -11.94
N THR A 22 -5.55 1.75 -11.17
CA THR A 22 -6.32 1.95 -9.93
C THR A 22 -5.39 2.54 -8.86
N ARG A 23 -5.76 3.69 -8.31
CA ARG A 23 -4.95 4.38 -7.30
C ARG A 23 -5.54 4.14 -5.92
N VAL A 24 -4.77 3.48 -5.06
CA VAL A 24 -5.23 3.09 -3.72
C VAL A 24 -4.27 3.62 -2.66
N LEU A 25 -4.78 4.45 -1.75
CA LEU A 25 -4.00 4.90 -0.60
C LEU A 25 -4.07 3.83 0.48
N VAL A 26 -2.91 3.40 0.97
CA VAL A 26 -2.83 2.30 1.95
C VAL A 26 -2.35 2.76 3.33
N ASP A 27 -2.32 4.06 3.56
CA ASP A 27 -1.99 4.64 4.86
C ASP A 27 -3.25 4.72 5.74
N ARG A 28 -3.06 4.67 7.05
CA ARG A 28 -4.17 4.79 7.99
C ARG A 28 -4.72 6.22 8.06
N LEU A 29 -3.85 7.21 7.92
CA LEU A 29 -4.22 8.61 8.05
C LEU A 29 -4.18 9.31 6.70
N TRP A 30 -5.04 10.31 6.53
CA TRP A 30 -5.04 11.12 5.31
C TRP A 30 -3.74 11.93 5.23
N PRO A 31 -3.09 11.99 4.06
CA PRO A 31 -1.83 12.71 3.92
C PRO A 31 -1.98 14.21 4.14
N ARG A 32 -1.02 14.77 4.82
CA ARG A 32 -1.00 16.19 5.12
C ARG A 32 -0.83 17.01 3.84
N GLY A 33 -1.63 18.05 3.69
CA GLY A 33 -1.49 18.98 2.57
C GLY A 33 -1.98 18.48 1.23
N VAL A 34 -2.67 17.35 1.19
CA VAL A 34 -3.18 16.77 -0.06
C VAL A 34 -4.70 16.87 -0.06
N SER A 35 -5.27 17.51 -1.08
CA SER A 35 -6.72 17.53 -1.24
C SER A 35 -7.18 16.24 -1.93
N LYS A 36 -8.47 15.94 -1.81
CA LYS A 36 -9.05 14.80 -2.51
C LYS A 36 -8.88 14.93 -4.03
N THR A 37 -9.03 16.14 -4.54
CA THR A 37 -8.86 16.40 -5.96
C THR A 37 -7.43 16.11 -6.42
N GLN A 38 -6.44 16.55 -5.63
CA GLN A 38 -5.03 16.30 -5.95
C GLN A 38 -4.68 14.83 -5.89
N ALA A 39 -5.24 14.12 -4.90
CA ALA A 39 -4.91 12.71 -4.70
C ALA A 39 -5.42 11.83 -5.83
N GLN A 40 -6.55 12.17 -6.42
CA GLN A 40 -7.18 11.40 -7.49
C GLN A 40 -7.24 9.91 -7.16
N LEU A 41 -7.71 9.59 -5.96
CA LEU A 41 -7.81 8.21 -5.51
C LEU A 41 -9.05 7.53 -6.07
N ASP A 42 -8.89 6.26 -6.41
CA ASP A 42 -10.03 5.39 -6.63
C ASP A 42 -10.52 4.83 -5.30
N GLU A 43 -9.59 4.65 -4.34
CA GLU A 43 -9.95 4.10 -3.04
C GLU A 43 -8.95 4.49 -1.97
N TRP A 44 -9.43 4.66 -0.74
CA TRP A 44 -8.59 4.78 0.45
C TRP A 44 -8.83 3.55 1.32
N CYS A 45 -7.85 2.65 1.36
CA CYS A 45 -7.98 1.37 2.07
C CYS A 45 -7.28 1.44 3.43
N LYS A 46 -7.94 2.09 4.40
CA LYS A 46 -7.37 2.28 5.74
C LYS A 46 -7.12 0.97 6.49
N THR A 47 -8.02 0.02 6.31
CA THR A 47 -7.98 -1.22 7.10
C THR A 47 -6.82 -2.12 6.74
N ILE A 48 -6.16 -1.87 5.60
CA ILE A 48 -4.98 -2.63 5.21
C ILE A 48 -3.71 -2.13 5.91
N ALA A 49 -3.74 -0.94 6.50
CA ALA A 49 -2.56 -0.34 7.11
C ALA A 49 -2.13 -1.12 8.36
N PRO A 50 -0.82 -1.14 8.68
CA PRO A 50 -0.36 -1.81 9.89
C PRO A 50 -0.92 -1.16 11.15
N SER A 51 -0.92 -1.91 12.25
CA SER A 51 -1.40 -1.39 13.53
C SER A 51 -0.58 -0.19 13.96
N THR A 52 -1.18 0.65 14.81
CA THR A 52 -0.48 1.79 15.38
C THR A 52 0.75 1.35 16.17
N GLU A 53 0.62 0.24 16.90
CA GLU A 53 1.72 -0.32 17.68
C GLU A 53 2.89 -0.72 16.80
N LEU A 54 2.61 -1.41 15.70
CA LEU A 54 3.66 -1.82 14.77
C LEU A 54 4.32 -0.62 14.10
N ARG A 55 3.52 0.38 13.70
CA ARG A 55 4.04 1.59 13.08
C ARG A 55 4.97 2.34 14.04
N ASN A 56 4.57 2.47 15.31
CA ASN A 56 5.39 3.15 16.30
C ASN A 56 6.69 2.40 16.58
N TRP A 57 6.61 1.07 16.63
CA TRP A 57 7.81 0.26 16.83
C TRP A 57 8.79 0.40 15.67
N TYR A 58 8.27 0.35 14.43
CA TYR A 58 9.09 0.41 13.23
C TYR A 58 9.73 1.78 13.03
N HIS A 59 8.96 2.82 13.17
CA HIS A 59 9.42 4.21 13.10
C HIS A 59 10.31 4.51 11.88
N HIS A 60 10.00 3.89 10.73
CA HIS A 60 10.73 4.06 9.47
C HIS A 60 12.23 3.77 9.56
N ASP A 61 12.63 2.89 10.46
CA ASP A 61 14.02 2.50 10.62
C ASP A 61 14.36 1.41 9.60
N PRO A 62 15.24 1.70 8.59
CA PRO A 62 15.55 0.71 7.55
C PRO A 62 16.12 -0.59 8.12
N ASP A 63 16.82 -0.52 9.24
CA ASP A 63 17.40 -1.70 9.86
C ASP A 63 16.34 -2.65 10.41
N LEU A 64 15.12 -2.14 10.64
CA LEU A 64 14.02 -2.93 11.16
C LEU A 64 13.06 -3.40 10.06
N PHE A 65 13.35 -3.09 8.80
CA PHE A 65 12.38 -3.35 7.72
C PHE A 65 12.05 -4.83 7.57
N ASP A 66 13.03 -5.72 7.66
CA ASP A 66 12.78 -7.17 7.52
C ASP A 66 11.86 -7.67 8.62
N GLU A 67 12.10 -7.26 9.86
CA GLU A 67 11.25 -7.64 10.97
C GLU A 67 9.86 -6.98 10.84
N PHE A 68 9.83 -5.73 10.43
CA PHE A 68 8.56 -5.05 10.16
C PHE A 68 7.74 -5.83 9.13
N SER A 69 8.37 -6.27 8.04
CA SER A 69 7.69 -7.03 6.99
C SER A 69 7.08 -8.30 7.55
N ARG A 70 7.80 -9.02 8.40
CA ARG A 70 7.30 -10.25 9.02
C ARG A 70 6.11 -9.98 9.94
N ARG A 71 6.22 -8.96 10.78
CA ARG A 71 5.16 -8.63 11.72
C ARG A 71 3.91 -8.13 11.00
N TYR A 72 4.12 -7.31 9.97
CA TYR A 72 3.01 -6.80 9.18
C TYR A 72 2.31 -7.93 8.43
N SER A 73 3.08 -8.85 7.84
CA SER A 73 2.51 -10.01 7.15
C SER A 73 1.65 -10.84 8.09
N ALA A 74 2.07 -10.96 9.36
CA ALA A 74 1.27 -11.67 10.36
C ALA A 74 -0.03 -10.92 10.67
N GLU A 75 0.02 -9.59 10.78
CA GLU A 75 -1.19 -8.78 11.01
C GLU A 75 -2.19 -8.92 9.87
N LEU A 76 -1.71 -9.13 8.65
CA LEU A 76 -2.57 -9.26 7.48
C LEU A 76 -3.41 -10.55 7.50
N ASN A 77 -3.16 -11.44 8.44
CA ASN A 77 -4.00 -12.63 8.64
C ASN A 77 -5.21 -12.35 9.53
N ASP A 78 -5.26 -11.20 10.19
CA ASP A 78 -6.43 -10.82 10.99
C ASP A 78 -7.62 -10.56 10.07
N PRO A 79 -8.87 -10.77 10.56
CA PRO A 79 -10.06 -10.74 9.68
C PRO A 79 -10.24 -9.48 8.86
N GLU A 80 -10.10 -8.30 9.45
CA GLU A 80 -10.29 -7.05 8.71
C GLU A 80 -9.23 -6.81 7.65
N PRO A 81 -7.93 -6.84 8.00
CA PRO A 81 -6.92 -6.65 6.95
C PRO A 81 -6.87 -7.80 5.95
N ALA A 82 -7.21 -9.02 6.35
CA ALA A 82 -7.26 -10.12 5.39
C ALA A 82 -8.34 -9.90 4.33
N ALA A 83 -9.51 -9.39 4.74
CA ALA A 83 -10.57 -9.05 3.80
C ALA A 83 -10.14 -7.90 2.87
N ALA A 84 -9.46 -6.92 3.42
CA ALA A 84 -8.94 -5.80 2.63
C ALA A 84 -7.91 -6.29 1.62
N LEU A 85 -7.02 -7.20 2.02
CA LEU A 85 -6.02 -7.76 1.11
C LEU A 85 -6.68 -8.52 -0.03
N ALA A 86 -7.71 -9.32 0.27
CA ALA A 86 -8.45 -10.04 -0.76
C ALA A 86 -9.08 -9.07 -1.77
N HIS A 87 -9.61 -7.96 -1.28
CA HIS A 87 -10.18 -6.92 -2.13
C HIS A 87 -9.11 -6.32 -3.06
N LEU A 88 -7.92 -6.03 -2.52
CA LEU A 88 -6.83 -5.50 -3.34
C LEU A 88 -6.37 -6.51 -4.39
N ARG A 89 -6.39 -7.80 -4.07
CA ARG A 89 -6.06 -8.84 -5.06
C ARG A 89 -7.05 -8.82 -6.22
N GLU A 90 -8.33 -8.63 -5.94
CA GLU A 90 -9.35 -8.54 -6.98
C GLU A 90 -9.10 -7.33 -7.88
N LEU A 91 -8.80 -6.18 -7.29
CA LEU A 91 -8.49 -4.98 -8.06
C LEU A 91 -7.26 -5.18 -8.94
N ALA A 92 -6.22 -5.81 -8.38
CA ALA A 92 -4.97 -6.04 -9.11
C ALA A 92 -5.16 -7.02 -10.28
N ALA A 93 -6.13 -7.91 -10.18
CA ALA A 93 -6.43 -8.85 -11.27
C ALA A 93 -7.13 -8.18 -12.45
N GLN A 94 -7.77 -7.04 -12.22
CA GLN A 94 -8.57 -6.36 -13.25
C GLN A 94 -7.76 -5.37 -14.06
N ARG A 95 -6.80 -4.68 -13.44
CA ARG A 95 -5.98 -3.68 -14.13
C ARG A 95 -4.75 -3.34 -13.28
N THR A 96 -3.83 -2.59 -13.87
CA THR A 96 -2.68 -2.06 -13.12
C THR A 96 -3.18 -1.32 -11.88
N MET A 97 -2.47 -1.50 -10.78
CA MET A 97 -2.80 -0.85 -9.51
C MET A 97 -1.58 -0.15 -8.95
N THR A 98 -1.77 1.06 -8.43
CA THR A 98 -0.70 1.81 -7.78
C THR A 98 -1.07 1.99 -6.31
N LEU A 99 -0.21 1.46 -5.43
CA LEU A 99 -0.35 1.64 -4.00
C LEU A 99 0.35 2.93 -3.61
N LEU A 100 -0.37 3.80 -2.90
CA LEU A 100 0.11 5.13 -2.57
C LEU A 100 0.35 5.26 -1.08
N THR A 101 1.42 5.95 -0.73
CA THR A 101 1.78 6.21 0.66
C THR A 101 2.37 7.61 0.80
N ALA A 102 2.26 8.20 1.98
CA ALA A 102 2.81 9.52 2.26
C ALA A 102 4.27 9.48 2.70
N THR A 103 4.81 8.30 3.01
CA THR A 103 6.18 8.19 3.52
C THR A 103 7.21 8.67 2.51
N LYS A 104 8.33 9.17 3.01
CA LYS A 104 9.43 9.65 2.18
C LYS A 104 10.14 8.53 1.42
N ASN A 105 10.18 7.34 2.00
CA ASN A 105 10.90 6.20 1.44
C ASN A 105 9.93 5.07 1.14
N PRO A 106 9.22 5.13 0.00
CA PRO A 106 8.21 4.12 -0.32
C PRO A 106 8.77 2.70 -0.37
N GLU A 107 10.04 2.55 -0.69
CA GLU A 107 10.69 1.23 -0.82
C GLU A 107 10.80 0.48 0.50
N ILE A 108 10.65 1.16 1.64
CA ILE A 108 10.65 0.52 2.95
C ILE A 108 9.32 0.75 3.68
N SER A 109 8.27 1.05 2.94
CA SER A 109 6.95 1.31 3.49
C SER A 109 6.09 0.06 3.51
N GLU A 110 4.94 0.16 4.19
CA GLU A 110 3.93 -0.90 4.14
C GLU A 110 3.46 -1.15 2.71
N ALA A 111 3.45 -0.12 1.87
CA ALA A 111 3.06 -0.27 0.47
C ALA A 111 4.01 -1.21 -0.27
N ALA A 112 5.31 -1.12 0.03
CA ALA A 112 6.30 -2.03 -0.58
C ALA A 112 6.05 -3.48 -0.15
N VAL A 113 5.74 -3.70 1.12
CA VAL A 113 5.42 -5.04 1.62
C VAL A 113 4.17 -5.58 0.92
N LEU A 114 3.13 -4.76 0.82
CA LEU A 114 1.89 -5.14 0.15
C LEU A 114 2.11 -5.47 -1.32
N ALA A 115 2.87 -4.62 -2.03
CA ALA A 115 3.15 -4.85 -3.44
C ALA A 115 3.86 -6.20 -3.63
N ASN A 116 4.80 -6.50 -2.77
CA ASN A 116 5.54 -7.76 -2.85
C ASN A 116 4.62 -8.96 -2.62
N ILE A 117 3.74 -8.87 -1.63
CA ILE A 117 2.77 -9.92 -1.35
C ILE A 117 1.84 -10.14 -2.54
N LEU A 118 1.33 -9.05 -3.12
CA LEU A 118 0.39 -9.12 -4.23
C LEU A 118 1.04 -9.65 -5.51
N LYS A 119 2.34 -9.38 -5.70
CA LYS A 119 3.06 -9.86 -6.89
C LYS A 119 3.38 -11.34 -6.86
N THR A 120 3.44 -11.95 -5.68
CA THR A 120 3.81 -13.36 -5.54
C THR A 120 2.66 -14.31 -5.84
N HIS A 121 1.53 -13.82 -6.27
CA HIS A 121 0.37 -14.65 -6.62
C HIS A 121 -0.16 -14.37 -8.00
#